data_b7259d16f849ee837e1c71455af47def
#
_entry.id   b7259d16f849ee837e1c71455af47def
#
_cell.length_a   1.000
_cell.length_b   1.000
_cell.length_c   1.000
_cell.angle_alpha   90.00
_cell.angle_beta   90.00
_cell.angle_gamma   90.00
#
_symmetry.space_group_name_H-M   'P 1'
#
loop_
_entity.id
_entity.type
_entity.pdbx_description
1 polymer ?
#
loop_
_entity_poly.entity_id
_entity_poly.type
_entity_poly.pdbx_seq_one_letter_code
_entity_poly.pdbx_strand_id
1 'polypeptide(L)'
;ETIKSKNFINILKLNKINILDVRKESEFSSKHIEGATNIPLRLLSSRFQEVKNDENLYVHCAGGYRSVIAISILRKKGYSGMINITEGFNEILKSDLNENCYNSSLEASCNNI
;
A
#
# COMPACT_ATOMS: atom_id res chain seq x y z
N GLU A 1 13.54 5.58 -1.34
CA GLU A 1 13.67 4.99 -0.01
C GLU A 1 12.88 3.70 0.08
N THR A 2 13.32 2.75 0.87
CA THR A 2 12.65 1.47 1.02
C THR A 2 12.49 1.12 2.48
N ILE A 3 11.49 0.25 2.75
CA ILE A 3 11.29 -0.28 4.09
C ILE A 3 10.85 -1.75 3.95
N LYS A 4 11.31 -2.58 4.87
CA LYS A 4 10.87 -3.97 4.89
C LYS A 4 9.49 -4.08 5.50
N SER A 5 8.73 -5.08 5.08
CA SER A 5 7.37 -5.29 5.57
C SER A 5 7.30 -5.36 7.09
N LYS A 6 8.28 -5.98 7.71
CA LYS A 6 8.34 -6.08 9.17
C LYS A 6 8.36 -4.71 9.84
N ASN A 7 9.16 -3.80 9.31
CA ASN A 7 9.27 -2.45 9.89
C ASN A 7 8.03 -1.62 9.55
N PHE A 8 7.48 -1.80 8.37
CA PHE A 8 6.26 -1.12 7.96
C PHE A 8 5.10 -1.46 8.92
N ILE A 9 4.98 -2.71 9.32
CA ILE A 9 3.91 -3.14 10.21
C ILE A 9 3.99 -2.41 11.54
N ASN A 10 5.20 -2.21 12.06
CA ASN A 10 5.36 -1.46 13.30
C ASN A 10 4.87 -0.03 13.16
N ILE A 11 5.15 0.60 12.03
CA ILE A 11 4.69 1.96 11.75
C ILE A 11 3.17 2.00 11.63
N LEU A 12 2.60 1.02 10.93
CA LEU A 12 1.17 0.94 10.71
C LEU A 12 0.40 0.81 12.02
N LYS A 13 0.93 0.06 12.98
CA LYS A 13 0.30 -0.12 14.28
C LYS A 13 0.24 1.16 15.10
N LEU A 14 1.16 2.08 14.86
CA LEU A 14 1.31 3.27 15.69
C LEU A 14 0.72 4.54 15.08
N ASN A 15 0.52 4.56 13.77
CA ASN A 15 0.19 5.80 13.06
C ASN A 15 -0.85 5.58 11.99
N LYS A 16 -1.58 6.67 11.69
CA LYS A 16 -2.30 6.75 10.42
C LYS A 16 -1.32 7.22 9.37
N ILE A 17 -1.22 6.47 8.29
CA ILE A 17 -0.25 6.77 7.22
C ILE A 17 -0.94 6.68 5.87
N ASN A 18 -0.33 7.30 4.87
CA ASN A 18 -0.81 7.23 3.49
C ASN A 18 -0.24 5.99 2.83
N ILE A 19 -1.11 5.13 2.32
CA ILE A 19 -0.71 3.87 1.70
C ILE A 19 -1.31 3.80 0.30
N LEU A 20 -0.47 3.51 -0.69
CA LEU A 20 -0.90 3.26 -2.05
C LEU A 20 -0.68 1.80 -2.39
N ASP A 21 -1.76 1.11 -2.73
CA ASP A 21 -1.76 -0.29 -3.13
C ASP A 21 -1.91 -0.33 -4.65
N VAL A 22 -0.87 -0.77 -5.35
CA VAL A 22 -0.87 -0.79 -6.81
C VAL A 22 -1.17 -2.15 -7.40
N ARG A 23 -1.75 -3.03 -6.59
CA ARG A 23 -2.21 -4.35 -7.07
C ARG A 23 -3.49 -4.17 -7.89
N LYS A 24 -3.91 -5.25 -8.53
CA LYS A 24 -5.16 -5.25 -9.30
C LYS A 24 -6.36 -5.08 -8.36
N GLU A 25 -7.46 -4.58 -8.91
CA GLU A 25 -8.70 -4.40 -8.16
C GLU A 25 -9.16 -5.70 -7.49
N SER A 26 -9.03 -6.82 -8.19
CA SER A 26 -9.45 -8.10 -7.65
C SER A 26 -8.61 -8.51 -6.44
N GLU A 27 -7.32 -8.23 -6.47
CA GLU A 27 -6.45 -8.50 -5.34
C GLU A 27 -6.84 -7.63 -4.15
N PHE A 28 -7.08 -6.35 -4.41
CA PHE A 28 -7.46 -5.39 -3.37
C PHE A 28 -8.81 -5.76 -2.75
N SER A 29 -9.79 -6.10 -3.58
CA SER A 29 -11.14 -6.46 -3.09
C SER A 29 -11.11 -7.71 -2.24
N SER A 30 -10.21 -8.63 -2.54
CA SER A 30 -10.09 -9.86 -1.78
C SER A 30 -9.62 -9.57 -0.36
N LYS A 31 -8.55 -8.81 -0.22
CA LYS A 31 -8.04 -8.40 1.08
C LYS A 31 -7.05 -7.25 0.90
N HIS A 32 -7.12 -6.28 1.76
CA HIS A 32 -6.21 -5.12 1.70
C HIS A 32 -6.06 -4.48 3.08
N ILE A 33 -5.07 -3.61 3.20
CA ILE A 33 -4.85 -2.86 4.43
C ILE A 33 -5.91 -1.78 4.53
N GLU A 34 -6.56 -1.68 5.68
CA GLU A 34 -7.58 -0.66 5.88
C GLU A 34 -6.98 0.74 5.70
N GLY A 35 -7.69 1.56 4.96
CA GLY A 35 -7.25 2.94 4.69
C GLY A 35 -6.35 3.08 3.49
N ALA A 36 -5.94 1.98 2.87
CA ALA A 36 -5.11 2.05 1.67
C ALA A 36 -5.94 2.50 0.48
N THR A 37 -5.32 3.28 -0.40
CA THR A 37 -5.91 3.69 -1.66
C THR A 37 -5.44 2.71 -2.72
N ASN A 38 -6.36 2.17 -3.51
CA ASN A 38 -6.01 1.25 -4.59
C ASN A 38 -6.05 1.95 -5.94
N ILE A 39 -4.91 2.02 -6.59
CA ILE A 39 -4.82 2.42 -7.99
C ILE A 39 -3.93 1.40 -8.66
N PRO A 40 -4.50 0.48 -9.44
CA PRO A 40 -3.70 -0.54 -10.11
C PRO A 40 -2.60 0.09 -10.96
N LEU A 41 -1.46 -0.56 -11.02
CA LEU A 41 -0.29 -0.02 -11.70
C LEU A 41 -0.61 0.44 -13.13
N ARG A 42 -1.42 -0.33 -13.86
CA ARG A 42 -1.76 0.01 -15.24
C ARG A 42 -2.52 1.33 -15.39
N LEU A 43 -3.17 1.77 -14.32
CA LEU A 43 -3.97 3.00 -14.33
C LEU A 43 -3.26 4.18 -13.68
N LEU A 44 -2.11 3.95 -13.08
CA LEU A 44 -1.47 4.97 -12.26
C LEU A 44 -1.08 6.21 -13.05
N SER A 45 -0.59 6.03 -14.29
CA SER A 45 -0.19 7.17 -15.13
C SER A 45 -1.36 8.12 -15.41
N SER A 46 -2.58 7.60 -15.51
CA SER A 46 -3.75 8.44 -15.78
C SER A 46 -4.47 8.88 -14.52
N ARG A 47 -4.29 8.15 -13.41
CA ARG A 47 -5.02 8.44 -12.17
C ARG A 47 -4.12 8.94 -11.04
N PHE A 48 -2.87 9.29 -11.34
CA PHE A 48 -1.92 9.68 -10.30
C PHE A 48 -2.40 10.86 -9.44
N GLN A 49 -3.25 11.71 -9.98
CA GLN A 49 -3.76 12.89 -9.27
C GLN A 49 -4.63 12.51 -8.07
N GLU A 50 -5.11 11.28 -8.02
CA GLU A 50 -5.85 10.80 -6.86
C GLU A 50 -4.96 10.50 -5.68
N VAL A 51 -3.65 10.46 -5.90
CA VAL A 51 -2.65 10.18 -4.86
C VAL A 51 -2.17 11.50 -4.29
N LYS A 52 -2.23 11.66 -2.97
CA LYS A 52 -1.71 12.85 -2.33
C LYS A 52 -0.18 12.87 -2.42
N ASN A 53 0.37 14.01 -2.78
CA ASN A 53 1.81 14.20 -2.83
C ASN A 53 2.30 14.65 -1.45
N ASP A 54 2.13 13.78 -0.48
CA ASP A 54 2.52 14.02 0.90
C ASP A 54 3.85 13.36 1.20
N GLU A 55 4.47 13.78 2.27
CA GLU A 55 5.63 13.08 2.79
C GLU A 55 5.21 11.69 3.23
N ASN A 56 6.11 10.72 3.06
CA ASN A 56 5.92 9.36 3.54
C ASN A 56 4.69 8.67 2.97
N LEU A 57 4.58 8.68 1.64
CA LEU A 57 3.62 7.84 0.95
C LEU A 57 4.20 6.43 0.85
N TYR A 58 3.55 5.47 1.48
CA TYR A 58 3.99 4.08 1.46
C TYR A 58 3.35 3.36 0.30
N VAL A 59 4.16 2.75 -0.55
CA VAL A 59 3.68 2.10 -1.79
C VAL A 59 3.99 0.62 -1.71
N HIS A 60 2.98 -0.21 -1.95
CA HIS A 60 3.19 -1.65 -1.96
C HIS A 60 2.42 -2.34 -3.08
N CYS A 61 2.87 -3.55 -3.40
CA CYS A 61 2.17 -4.47 -4.28
C CYS A 61 2.20 -5.85 -3.61
N ALA A 62 2.02 -6.92 -4.37
CA ALA A 62 2.01 -8.26 -3.78
C ALA A 62 3.42 -8.72 -3.40
N GLY A 63 4.37 -8.59 -4.30
CA GLY A 63 5.73 -9.12 -4.10
C GLY A 63 6.86 -8.12 -4.21
N GLY A 64 6.57 -6.84 -4.39
CA GLY A 64 7.59 -5.80 -4.40
C GLY A 64 8.02 -5.29 -5.76
N TYR A 65 7.55 -5.85 -6.86
CA TYR A 65 7.98 -5.43 -8.19
C TYR A 65 7.17 -4.27 -8.74
N ARG A 66 5.85 -4.37 -8.68
CA ARG A 66 4.96 -3.32 -9.22
C ARG A 66 5.12 -2.01 -8.44
N SER A 67 5.42 -2.10 -7.15
CA SER A 67 5.59 -0.90 -6.33
C SER A 67 6.81 -0.08 -6.75
N VAL A 68 7.89 -0.74 -7.16
CA VAL A 68 9.08 -0.05 -7.65
C VAL A 68 8.75 0.74 -8.93
N ILE A 69 8.01 0.11 -9.84
CA ILE A 69 7.59 0.75 -11.08
C ILE A 69 6.65 1.92 -10.77
N ALA A 70 5.73 1.73 -9.84
CA ALA A 70 4.79 2.77 -9.44
C ALA A 70 5.52 4.01 -8.91
N ILE A 71 6.53 3.81 -8.10
CA ILE A 71 7.33 4.91 -7.56
C ILE A 71 8.03 5.66 -8.68
N SER A 72 8.56 4.95 -9.68
CA SER A 72 9.18 5.59 -10.85
C SER A 72 8.18 6.46 -11.61
N ILE A 73 6.94 5.97 -11.77
CA ILE A 73 5.89 6.74 -12.45
C ILE A 73 5.58 8.00 -11.66
N LEU A 74 5.37 7.88 -10.37
CA LEU A 74 5.04 9.02 -9.51
C LEU A 74 6.16 10.05 -9.48
N ARG A 75 7.41 9.58 -9.44
CA ARG A 75 8.56 10.49 -9.45
C ARG A 75 8.59 11.32 -10.73
N LYS A 76 8.27 10.71 -11.86
CA LYS A 76 8.19 11.45 -13.13
C LYS A 76 7.07 12.47 -13.14
N LYS A 77 6.04 12.27 -12.31
CA LYS A 77 4.92 13.21 -12.19
C LYS A 77 5.19 14.30 -11.14
N GLY A 78 6.39 14.33 -10.57
CA GLY A 78 6.77 15.36 -9.61
C GLY A 78 6.57 14.98 -8.15
N TYR A 79 6.22 13.74 -7.88
CA TYR A 79 6.03 13.28 -6.49
C TYR A 79 7.38 12.99 -5.83
N SER A 80 7.42 13.22 -4.51
CA SER A 80 8.58 12.88 -3.70
C SER A 80 8.08 12.28 -2.39
N GLY A 81 9.00 11.71 -1.61
CA GLY A 81 8.64 11.16 -0.31
C GLY A 81 8.00 9.78 -0.35
N MET A 82 8.09 9.07 -1.48
CA MET A 82 7.57 7.72 -1.57
C MET A 82 8.51 6.73 -0.89
N ILE A 83 7.93 5.76 -0.19
CA ILE A 83 8.66 4.70 0.49
C ILE A 83 8.16 3.37 -0.03
N ASN A 84 9.06 2.58 -0.60
CA ASN A 84 8.71 1.27 -1.15
C ASN A 84 8.71 0.21 -0.05
N ILE A 85 7.64 -0.56 0.05
CA ILE A 85 7.60 -1.71 0.94
C ILE A 85 8.12 -2.90 0.15
N THR A 86 9.35 -3.33 0.46
CA THR A 86 10.12 -4.22 -0.42
C THR A 86 9.52 -5.59 -0.63
N GLU A 87 8.87 -6.15 0.37
CA GLU A 87 8.36 -7.53 0.28
C GLU A 87 6.88 -7.60 -0.02
N GLY A 88 6.21 -6.46 0.03
CA GLY A 88 4.82 -6.35 -0.37
C GLY A 88 3.82 -7.04 0.53
N PHE A 89 2.60 -7.12 0.02
CA PHE A 89 1.45 -7.59 0.79
C PHE A 89 1.56 -9.06 1.18
N ASN A 90 2.20 -9.88 0.35
CA ASN A 90 2.35 -11.29 0.66
C ASN A 90 3.11 -11.50 1.97
N GLU A 91 4.12 -10.71 2.21
CA GLU A 91 4.90 -10.80 3.44
C GLU A 91 4.17 -10.14 4.61
N ILE A 92 3.43 -9.07 4.33
CA ILE A 92 2.61 -8.40 5.35
C ILE A 92 1.60 -9.38 5.92
N LEU A 93 0.98 -10.20 5.07
CA LEU A 93 0.00 -11.19 5.50
C LEU A 93 0.56 -12.25 6.45
N LYS A 94 1.87 -12.51 6.37
CA LYS A 94 2.51 -13.51 7.21
C LYS A 94 2.89 -12.99 8.59
N SER A 95 2.66 -11.72 8.83
CA SER A 95 3.13 -11.06 10.03
C SER A 95 2.16 -11.25 11.20
N ASP A 96 2.53 -10.71 12.35
CA ASP A 96 1.71 -10.68 13.55
C ASP A 96 0.64 -9.60 13.52
N LEU A 97 0.48 -8.90 12.40
CA LEU A 97 -0.54 -7.89 12.29
C LEU A 97 -1.92 -8.54 12.46
N ASN A 98 -2.71 -7.95 13.33
CA ASN A 98 -4.05 -8.45 13.59
C ASN A 98 -4.86 -8.47 12.30
N GLU A 99 -5.65 -9.52 12.10
CA GLU A 99 -6.53 -9.63 10.94
C GLU A 99 -7.47 -8.44 10.83
N ASN A 100 -7.80 -7.83 11.95
CA ASN A 100 -8.65 -6.65 11.96
C ASN A 100 -8.05 -5.45 11.25
N CYS A 101 -6.77 -5.51 10.92
CA CYS A 101 -6.12 -4.44 10.17
C CYS A 101 -6.22 -4.63 8.67
N TYR A 102 -6.88 -5.68 8.22
CA TYR A 102 -7.13 -5.92 6.80
C TYR A 102 -8.60 -5.71 6.51
N ASN A 103 -8.89 -5.34 5.28
CA ASN A 103 -10.25 -5.11 4.83
C ASN A 103 -10.48 -5.81 3.50
N SER A 104 -11.73 -6.21 3.29
CA SER A 104 -12.14 -6.75 2.00
C SER A 104 -13.56 -6.29 1.73
N SER A 105 -14.02 -6.51 0.51
CA SER A 105 -15.39 -6.16 0.16
C SER A 105 -16.43 -7.01 0.88
N LEU A 106 -16.01 -8.10 1.49
CA LEU A 106 -16.93 -9.06 2.12
C LEU A 106 -16.89 -9.06 3.64
N GLU A 107 -15.93 -8.38 4.24
CA GLU A 107 -15.70 -8.50 5.66
C GLU A 107 -15.53 -7.16 6.35
N ALA A 108 -15.62 -7.19 7.67
CA ALA A 108 -15.43 -6.01 8.48
C ALA A 108 -13.98 -5.53 8.42
N SER A 109 -13.81 -4.27 8.77
CA SER A 109 -12.53 -3.62 8.77
C SER A 109 -11.66 -4.06 9.94
N CYS A 110 -10.44 -3.58 9.97
CA CYS A 110 -9.50 -3.86 11.04
C CYS A 110 -9.89 -3.24 12.38
N ASN A 111 -10.90 -2.42 12.43
CA ASN A 111 -11.40 -1.85 13.68
C ASN A 111 -12.35 -2.78 14.41
N ASN A 112 -12.69 -3.87 13.82
CA ASN A 112 -13.66 -4.78 14.34
C ASN A 112 -13.01 -5.76 15.31
N ILE A 113 -12.80 -5.32 16.49
CA ILE A 113 -12.13 -6.11 17.51
C ILE A 113 -13.13 -6.67 18.50
#